data_388c7bc27f87ec8c22a3b9cecd2fd4fd
#
_entry.id   388c7bc27f87ec8c22a3b9cecd2fd4fd
#
_cell.length_a   1.000
_cell.length_b   1.000
_cell.length_c   1.000
_cell.angle_alpha   90.00
_cell.angle_beta   90.00
_cell.angle_gamma   90.00
#
_symmetry.space_group_name_H-M   'P 1'
#
loop_
_entity.id
_entity.type
_entity.pdbx_description
1 polymer ?
#
loop_
_entity_poly.entity_id
_entity_poly.type
_entity_poly.pdbx_seq_one_letter_code
_entity_poly.pdbx_strand_id
1 'polypeptide(L)'
;MKALLALSLGLISPLAAIPANTTLTLVNDPTFNKITVKVDPGSGLSDTDVTTLTGTVQAFFNVNPANGQTTELTLVNGRANGTNMNFARTAFLNLAAYNINVTNLSAAINTIAPPGVVTPSTGIFAANQHRFDIDQGTITGTTSGLIGNNAINESFTPQNPASGTGTGNGTVVLTATGDSGIYRNYSVTATFPVSIADTFLVGTTSVAITANGTVKAAGTLQVPRTEYLAWTVAQNIPNVPFNGDPDGDGVSNGLLWALGLNANSNPLPFLPRPNPAVPRGFLVPLPAGGTAAPILIQSSPHLATWSPAAAVSPVANPIPTGTSGNVTIAPDGSPRRFVRLLVTEPL
;
A
#
# COMPACT_ATOMS: atom_id res chain seq x y z
N MET A 1 0.29 55.17 9.99
CA MET A 1 -0.04 54.13 8.99
C MET A 1 0.70 52.85 9.39
N LYS A 2 0.00 51.89 9.97
CA LYS A 2 0.53 50.57 10.27
C LYS A 2 0.21 49.65 9.08
N ALA A 3 1.22 49.22 8.33
CA ALA A 3 1.07 48.24 7.28
C ALA A 3 0.79 46.86 7.91
N LEU A 4 -0.39 46.33 7.67
CA LEU A 4 -0.75 44.97 8.01
C LEU A 4 -0.11 44.05 6.97
N LEU A 5 0.93 43.33 7.35
CA LEU A 5 1.51 42.25 6.55
C LEU A 5 0.55 41.06 6.61
N ALA A 6 -0.25 40.89 5.60
CA ALA A 6 -1.07 39.68 5.45
C ALA A 6 -0.14 38.51 5.10
N LEU A 7 0.18 37.69 6.09
CA LEU A 7 0.86 36.39 5.91
C LEU A 7 -0.15 35.46 5.24
N SER A 8 -0.06 35.27 3.93
CA SER A 8 -0.80 34.23 3.23
C SER A 8 -0.23 32.90 3.66
N LEU A 9 -0.88 32.24 4.64
CA LEU A 9 -0.67 30.82 4.87
C LEU A 9 -1.11 30.10 3.59
N GLY A 10 -0.15 29.74 2.74
CA GLY A 10 -0.40 28.82 1.66
C GLY A 10 -0.92 27.52 2.26
N LEU A 11 -2.16 27.16 1.95
CA LEU A 11 -2.68 25.83 2.21
C LEU A 11 -1.78 24.86 1.44
N ILE A 12 -0.84 24.22 2.16
CA ILE A 12 -0.08 23.09 1.64
C ILE A 12 -1.12 21.98 1.54
N SER A 13 -1.62 21.71 0.34
CA SER A 13 -2.39 20.49 0.09
C SER A 13 -1.54 19.32 0.56
N PRO A 14 -2.07 18.39 1.37
CA PRO A 14 -1.32 17.20 1.72
C PRO A 14 -0.94 16.49 0.41
N LEU A 15 0.34 16.20 0.24
CA LEU A 15 0.79 15.37 -0.88
C LEU A 15 -0.06 14.09 -0.90
N ALA A 16 -0.63 13.75 -2.07
CA ALA A 16 -1.34 12.51 -2.23
C ALA A 16 -0.38 11.33 -1.99
N ALA A 17 -0.92 10.26 -1.48
CA ALA A 17 -0.12 9.07 -1.25
C ALA A 17 0.22 8.39 -2.58
N ILE A 18 1.47 7.94 -2.73
CA ILE A 18 2.02 7.36 -3.96
C ILE A 18 2.06 5.84 -3.83
N PRO A 19 1.49 5.09 -4.79
CA PRO A 19 1.59 3.64 -4.82
C PRO A 19 3.05 3.18 -4.97
N ALA A 20 3.47 2.24 -4.15
CA ALA A 20 4.80 1.64 -4.20
C ALA A 20 4.74 0.18 -3.74
N ASN A 21 5.68 -0.64 -4.17
CA ASN A 21 5.72 -2.04 -3.78
C ASN A 21 7.15 -2.53 -3.58
N THR A 22 7.29 -3.58 -2.78
CA THR A 22 8.56 -4.26 -2.56
C THR A 22 8.34 -5.69 -2.08
N THR A 23 9.39 -6.49 -2.10
CA THR A 23 9.42 -7.79 -1.46
C THR A 23 9.96 -7.64 -0.04
N LEU A 24 9.18 -8.06 0.95
CA LEU A 24 9.61 -8.17 2.33
C LEU A 24 10.09 -9.59 2.61
N THR A 25 11.16 -9.72 3.38
CA THR A 25 11.72 -11.00 3.84
C THR A 25 11.43 -11.18 5.33
N LEU A 26 11.02 -12.39 5.72
CA LEU A 26 10.84 -12.72 7.13
C LEU A 26 12.20 -12.65 7.84
N VAL A 27 12.29 -11.83 8.89
CA VAL A 27 13.56 -11.58 9.56
C VAL A 27 13.97 -12.76 10.44
N ASN A 28 15.26 -13.11 10.44
CA ASN A 28 15.80 -14.08 11.37
C ASN A 28 16.07 -13.37 12.72
N ASP A 29 15.11 -13.44 13.63
CA ASP A 29 15.13 -12.75 14.92
C ASP A 29 14.75 -13.74 16.03
N PRO A 30 15.43 -13.76 17.18
CA PRO A 30 15.13 -14.68 18.28
C PRO A 30 13.72 -14.49 18.89
N THR A 31 13.11 -13.33 18.69
CA THR A 31 11.78 -12.97 19.24
C THR A 31 10.65 -13.17 18.24
N PHE A 32 10.92 -12.91 16.94
CA PHE A 32 9.92 -12.95 15.88
C PHE A 32 10.08 -14.19 15.00
N ASN A 33 9.05 -14.48 14.21
CA ASN A 33 9.01 -15.59 13.27
C ASN A 33 9.22 -16.96 13.94
N LYS A 34 8.91 -17.04 15.23
CA LYS A 34 8.81 -18.28 15.99
C LYS A 34 7.37 -18.51 16.35
N ILE A 35 6.81 -19.60 15.82
CA ILE A 35 5.43 -19.98 16.08
C ILE A 35 5.43 -21.14 17.04
N THR A 36 4.84 -20.95 18.20
CA THR A 36 4.60 -22.01 19.16
C THR A 36 3.37 -22.80 18.72
N VAL A 37 3.57 -24.06 18.42
CA VAL A 37 2.51 -24.99 18.04
C VAL A 37 2.24 -25.91 19.21
N LYS A 38 0.96 -26.03 19.60
CA LYS A 38 0.47 -26.97 20.60
C LYS A 38 -0.40 -28.01 19.90
N VAL A 39 -0.13 -29.27 20.18
CA VAL A 39 -0.96 -30.41 19.80
C VAL A 39 -1.64 -30.95 21.06
N ASP A 40 -2.96 -31.15 21.01
CA ASP A 40 -3.77 -31.55 22.17
C ASP A 40 -4.79 -32.64 21.76
N PRO A 41 -4.48 -33.91 21.94
CA PRO A 41 -5.42 -35.03 21.74
C PRO A 41 -6.41 -35.18 22.89
N GLY A 42 -6.42 -34.27 23.86
CA GLY A 42 -7.21 -34.36 25.08
C GLY A 42 -6.51 -35.21 26.20
N SER A 43 -7.24 -35.50 27.25
CA SER A 43 -6.78 -36.34 28.37
C SER A 43 -5.48 -35.89 29.04
N GLY A 44 -5.16 -34.58 28.96
CA GLY A 44 -3.94 -34.00 29.56
C GLY A 44 -2.63 -34.36 28.85
N LEU A 45 -2.70 -34.83 27.61
CA LEU A 45 -1.56 -35.25 26.78
C LEU A 45 -1.06 -34.18 25.83
N SER A 46 -1.30 -32.90 26.11
CA SER A 46 -0.83 -31.83 25.24
C SER A 46 0.69 -31.70 25.21
N ASP A 47 1.24 -31.37 24.07
CA ASP A 47 2.65 -31.05 23.86
C ASP A 47 2.83 -29.80 22.99
N THR A 48 4.00 -29.17 23.12
CA THR A 48 4.30 -27.94 22.38
C THR A 48 5.68 -28.03 21.77
N ASP A 49 5.81 -27.55 20.53
CA ASP A 49 7.06 -27.34 19.85
C ASP A 49 7.06 -26.00 19.15
N VAL A 50 8.22 -25.54 18.69
CA VAL A 50 8.39 -24.22 18.04
C VAL A 50 8.92 -24.41 16.63
N THR A 51 8.21 -23.88 15.66
CA THR A 51 8.73 -23.74 14.29
C THR A 51 9.26 -22.33 14.06
N THR A 52 10.41 -22.25 13.40
CA THR A 52 10.99 -20.97 12.94
C THR A 52 10.61 -20.74 11.47
N LEU A 53 10.07 -19.58 11.19
CA LEU A 53 9.62 -19.22 9.84
C LEU A 53 10.70 -18.49 9.06
N THR A 54 10.82 -18.86 7.79
CA THR A 54 11.60 -18.16 6.76
C THR A 54 10.72 -17.94 5.54
N GLY A 55 11.03 -16.93 4.72
CA GLY A 55 10.27 -16.71 3.48
C GLY A 55 10.19 -15.26 3.08
N THR A 56 9.34 -15.00 2.09
CA THR A 56 9.16 -13.66 1.51
C THR A 56 7.69 -13.40 1.20
N VAL A 57 7.35 -12.11 1.09
CA VAL A 57 6.00 -11.68 0.68
C VAL A 57 6.11 -10.39 -0.12
N GLN A 58 5.37 -10.28 -1.22
CA GLN A 58 5.20 -9.02 -1.92
C GLN A 58 4.25 -8.12 -1.15
N ALA A 59 4.66 -6.90 -0.90
CA ALA A 59 3.90 -5.90 -0.18
C ALA A 59 3.69 -4.66 -1.04
N PHE A 60 2.44 -4.20 -1.09
CA PHE A 60 2.02 -2.97 -1.76
C PHE A 60 1.63 -1.96 -0.70
N PHE A 61 2.02 -0.73 -0.94
CA PHE A 61 1.83 0.42 -0.06
C PHE A 61 1.25 1.59 -0.83
N ASN A 62 0.59 2.48 -0.11
CA ASN A 62 0.24 3.79 -0.61
C ASN A 62 0.85 4.82 0.35
N VAL A 63 1.99 5.41 -0.04
CA VAL A 63 2.91 6.14 0.85
C VAL A 63 2.87 7.64 0.59
N ASN A 64 2.73 8.44 1.64
CA ASN A 64 3.02 9.86 1.58
C ASN A 64 4.54 10.08 1.64
N PRO A 65 5.19 10.53 0.55
CA PRO A 65 6.64 10.65 0.49
C PRO A 65 7.22 11.73 1.40
N ALA A 66 6.41 12.68 1.87
CA ALA A 66 6.88 13.75 2.75
C ALA A 66 7.17 13.26 4.17
N ASN A 67 6.43 12.26 4.66
CA ASN A 67 6.52 11.81 6.06
C ASN A 67 6.62 10.29 6.22
N GLY A 68 6.55 9.50 5.14
CA GLY A 68 6.60 8.03 5.18
C GLY A 68 5.35 7.36 5.74
N GLN A 69 4.27 8.11 5.95
CA GLN A 69 3.00 7.51 6.36
C GLN A 69 2.39 6.71 5.22
N THR A 70 1.81 5.55 5.52
CA THR A 70 1.09 4.72 4.55
C THR A 70 -0.35 4.52 4.97
N THR A 71 -1.25 4.49 3.98
CA THR A 71 -2.67 4.17 4.17
C THR A 71 -2.99 2.72 3.85
N GLU A 72 -2.01 1.99 3.29
CA GLU A 72 -2.21 0.65 2.76
C GLU A 72 -1.03 -0.28 3.11
N LEU A 73 -1.37 -1.54 3.43
CA LEU A 73 -0.47 -2.70 3.39
C LEU A 73 -1.22 -3.86 2.76
N THR A 74 -1.00 -4.10 1.48
CA THR A 74 -1.56 -5.25 0.77
C THR A 74 -0.48 -6.29 0.53
N LEU A 75 -0.67 -7.50 1.05
CA LEU A 75 0.23 -8.64 0.92
C LEU A 75 -0.29 -9.59 -0.15
N VAL A 76 0.59 -10.01 -1.06
CA VAL A 76 0.27 -10.98 -2.11
C VAL A 76 1.44 -11.95 -2.33
N ASN A 77 1.13 -13.17 -2.77
CA ASN A 77 2.11 -14.19 -3.13
C ASN A 77 3.16 -14.44 -2.03
N GLY A 78 2.78 -14.26 -0.76
CA GLY A 78 3.66 -14.55 0.36
C GLY A 78 3.82 -16.05 0.59
N ARG A 79 5.03 -16.43 1.02
CA ARG A 79 5.35 -17.78 1.48
C ARG A 79 6.14 -17.72 2.78
N ALA A 80 5.68 -18.48 3.77
CA ALA A 80 6.41 -18.74 5.01
C ALA A 80 6.65 -20.23 5.13
N ASN A 81 7.92 -20.63 5.24
CA ASN A 81 8.32 -22.01 5.42
C ASN A 81 8.77 -22.23 6.86
N GLY A 82 8.24 -23.24 7.50
CA GLY A 82 8.55 -23.60 8.89
C GLY A 82 9.60 -24.70 8.98
N THR A 83 10.36 -24.70 10.08
CA THR A 83 11.21 -25.84 10.45
C THR A 83 10.35 -27.01 10.90
N ASN A 84 10.89 -28.24 10.78
CA ASN A 84 10.21 -29.45 11.23
C ASN A 84 9.98 -29.42 12.74
N MET A 85 8.88 -30.06 13.19
CA MET A 85 8.50 -30.16 14.58
C MET A 85 8.27 -31.65 14.95
N ASN A 86 8.50 -31.99 16.22
CA ASN A 86 8.20 -33.29 16.78
C ASN A 86 7.45 -33.13 18.11
N PHE A 87 6.31 -33.80 18.21
CA PHE A 87 5.49 -33.81 19.42
C PHE A 87 5.43 -35.26 19.93
N ALA A 88 5.83 -35.50 21.17
CA ALA A 88 5.81 -36.82 21.76
C ALA A 88 5.41 -36.78 23.25
N ARG A 89 4.39 -37.54 23.60
CA ARG A 89 3.93 -37.65 24.98
C ARG A 89 3.54 -39.08 25.31
N THR A 90 3.83 -39.45 26.55
CA THR A 90 3.41 -40.71 27.14
C THR A 90 2.73 -40.43 28.47
N ALA A 91 1.50 -40.92 28.65
CA ALA A 91 0.78 -40.86 29.90
C ALA A 91 1.39 -41.77 30.97
N PHE A 92 1.03 -41.53 32.21
CA PHE A 92 1.43 -42.35 33.33
C PHE A 92 1.13 -43.85 33.06
N LEU A 93 2.04 -44.72 33.37
CA LEU A 93 1.97 -46.17 33.12
C LEU A 93 1.76 -46.58 31.66
N ASN A 94 2.17 -45.74 30.69
CA ASN A 94 1.99 -45.95 29.23
C ASN A 94 0.52 -46.20 28.84
N LEU A 95 -0.43 -45.67 29.59
CA LEU A 95 -1.87 -45.82 29.29
C LEU A 95 -2.29 -45.18 27.96
N ALA A 96 -1.55 -44.17 27.53
CA ALA A 96 -1.68 -43.56 26.21
C ALA A 96 -0.34 -42.94 25.79
N ALA A 97 -0.01 -42.95 24.53
CA ALA A 97 1.17 -42.29 24.00
C ALA A 97 0.94 -41.86 22.54
N TYR A 98 1.68 -40.82 22.12
CA TYR A 98 1.78 -40.46 20.73
C TYR A 98 3.18 -39.93 20.38
N ASN A 99 3.51 -40.06 19.09
CA ASN A 99 4.66 -39.42 18.48
C ASN A 99 4.20 -38.87 17.11
N ILE A 100 4.26 -37.53 16.95
CA ILE A 100 3.79 -36.85 15.75
C ILE A 100 4.93 -35.97 15.20
N ASN A 101 5.24 -36.17 13.92
CA ASN A 101 6.21 -35.36 13.20
C ASN A 101 5.46 -34.47 12.20
N VAL A 102 5.79 -33.18 12.19
CA VAL A 102 5.32 -32.22 11.19
C VAL A 102 6.53 -31.81 10.36
N THR A 103 6.46 -32.00 9.05
CA THR A 103 7.57 -31.72 8.14
C THR A 103 7.14 -30.96 6.92
N ASN A 104 8.09 -30.23 6.31
CA ASN A 104 7.88 -29.45 5.07
C ASN A 104 6.72 -28.43 5.15
N LEU A 105 6.53 -27.84 6.34
CA LEU A 105 5.46 -26.89 6.57
C LEU A 105 5.66 -25.64 5.74
N SER A 106 4.65 -25.24 4.98
CA SER A 106 4.64 -23.98 4.25
C SER A 106 3.25 -23.36 4.23
N ALA A 107 3.20 -22.03 4.44
CA ALA A 107 1.96 -21.26 4.46
C ALA A 107 1.98 -20.16 3.42
N ALA A 108 0.88 -20.00 2.69
CA ALA A 108 0.63 -18.84 1.85
C ALA A 108 0.21 -17.65 2.72
N ILE A 109 0.65 -16.44 2.35
CA ILE A 109 0.32 -15.18 3.05
C ILE A 109 -0.31 -14.23 2.05
N ASN A 110 -1.56 -13.83 2.30
CA ASN A 110 -2.29 -12.91 1.43
C ASN A 110 -3.22 -11.99 2.23
N THR A 111 -3.50 -10.80 1.69
CA THR A 111 -4.58 -9.93 2.17
C THR A 111 -5.92 -10.46 1.67
N ILE A 112 -6.90 -10.60 2.58
CA ILE A 112 -8.20 -11.23 2.30
C ILE A 112 -9.04 -10.36 1.35
N ALA A 113 -9.10 -9.06 1.62
CA ALA A 113 -9.86 -8.08 0.84
C ALA A 113 -8.96 -6.86 0.55
N PRO A 114 -8.16 -6.89 -0.54
CA PRO A 114 -7.34 -5.75 -0.92
C PRO A 114 -8.18 -4.51 -1.28
N PRO A 115 -7.69 -3.29 -0.98
CA PRO A 115 -6.45 -3.00 -0.26
C PRO A 115 -6.57 -3.21 1.25
N GLY A 116 -5.50 -3.69 1.90
CA GLY A 116 -5.40 -3.73 3.36
C GLY A 116 -5.24 -2.33 3.95
N VAL A 117 -6.11 -1.96 4.88
CA VAL A 117 -6.18 -0.59 5.42
C VAL A 117 -5.20 -0.41 6.59
N VAL A 118 -4.44 0.69 6.55
CA VAL A 118 -3.51 1.11 7.61
C VAL A 118 -3.92 2.49 8.13
N THR A 119 -3.83 2.70 9.43
CA THR A 119 -3.99 4.04 10.05
C THR A 119 -2.70 4.84 9.84
N PRO A 120 -2.69 5.91 9.03
CA PRO A 120 -1.45 6.55 8.59
C PRO A 120 -0.59 7.12 9.72
N SER A 121 -1.23 7.70 10.75
CA SER A 121 -0.52 8.36 11.85
C SER A 121 0.22 7.40 12.78
N THR A 122 -0.17 6.14 12.82
CA THR A 122 0.37 5.13 13.75
C THR A 122 0.99 3.93 13.06
N GLY A 123 0.71 3.72 11.77
CA GLY A 123 1.08 2.51 11.03
C GLY A 123 0.34 1.26 11.52
N ILE A 124 -0.72 1.42 12.32
CA ILE A 124 -1.48 0.28 12.85
C ILE A 124 -2.50 -0.21 11.82
N PHE A 125 -2.61 -1.52 11.70
CA PHE A 125 -3.63 -2.20 10.91
C PHE A 125 -4.24 -3.37 11.69
N ALA A 126 -5.46 -3.75 11.35
CA ALA A 126 -6.07 -4.95 11.91
C ALA A 126 -5.42 -6.19 11.30
N ALA A 127 -4.78 -7.03 12.12
CA ALA A 127 -4.01 -8.17 11.62
C ALA A 127 -4.88 -9.22 10.92
N ASN A 128 -6.18 -9.30 11.24
CA ASN A 128 -7.15 -10.19 10.61
C ASN A 128 -7.48 -9.83 9.14
N GLN A 129 -6.94 -8.72 8.60
CA GLN A 129 -6.98 -8.44 7.16
C GLN A 129 -6.08 -9.39 6.36
N HIS A 130 -5.15 -10.08 7.02
CA HIS A 130 -4.19 -10.97 6.39
C HIS A 130 -4.47 -12.42 6.83
N ARG A 131 -4.44 -13.32 5.85
CA ARG A 131 -4.67 -14.75 6.04
C ARG A 131 -3.37 -15.53 5.84
N PHE A 132 -3.24 -16.58 6.63
CA PHE A 132 -2.16 -17.56 6.58
C PHE A 132 -2.81 -18.91 6.30
N ASP A 133 -2.53 -19.46 5.14
CA ASP A 133 -3.04 -20.77 4.72
C ASP A 133 -1.88 -21.76 4.68
N ILE A 134 -1.81 -22.65 5.67
CA ILE A 134 -0.87 -23.77 5.64
C ILE A 134 -1.38 -24.74 4.58
N ASP A 135 -0.83 -24.64 3.38
CA ASP A 135 -1.26 -25.37 2.19
C ASP A 135 -0.24 -26.41 1.71
N GLN A 136 0.85 -26.58 2.46
CA GLN A 136 1.86 -27.61 2.26
C GLN A 136 2.38 -28.09 3.61
N GLY A 137 2.71 -29.36 3.68
CA GLY A 137 3.26 -30.03 4.85
C GLY A 137 2.67 -31.40 5.06
N THR A 138 3.39 -32.23 5.81
CA THR A 138 2.94 -33.58 6.17
C THR A 138 2.97 -33.78 7.67
N ILE A 139 1.96 -34.44 8.19
CA ILE A 139 1.85 -34.86 9.57
C ILE A 139 1.93 -36.41 9.58
N THR A 140 2.98 -36.97 10.15
CA THR A 140 3.15 -38.41 10.27
C THR A 140 3.34 -38.81 11.72
N GLY A 141 2.95 -40.01 12.09
CA GLY A 141 3.14 -40.44 13.45
C GLY A 141 2.32 -41.67 13.85
N THR A 142 2.27 -41.90 15.15
CA THR A 142 1.49 -42.98 15.74
C THR A 142 0.85 -42.53 17.04
N THR A 143 -0.30 -43.11 17.34
CA THR A 143 -0.92 -43.07 18.69
C THR A 143 -1.04 -44.49 19.26
N SER A 144 -1.14 -44.60 20.58
CA SER A 144 -1.33 -45.89 21.25
C SER A 144 -2.09 -45.76 22.56
N GLY A 145 -2.60 -46.90 23.05
CA GLY A 145 -3.33 -46.97 24.32
C GLY A 145 -4.73 -46.37 24.29
N LEU A 146 -5.12 -45.59 25.30
CA LEU A 146 -6.47 -45.06 25.47
C LEU A 146 -6.90 -44.08 24.38
N ILE A 147 -5.95 -43.48 23.63
CA ILE A 147 -6.21 -42.61 22.48
C ILE A 147 -6.25 -43.37 21.16
N GLY A 148 -6.26 -44.72 21.22
CA GLY A 148 -6.29 -45.61 20.08
C GLY A 148 -4.90 -45.92 19.52
N ASN A 149 -4.80 -47.06 18.80
CA ASN A 149 -3.58 -47.50 18.13
C ASN A 149 -3.71 -47.16 16.63
N ASN A 150 -3.35 -45.93 16.25
CA ASN A 150 -3.51 -45.47 14.90
C ASN A 150 -2.19 -44.98 14.32
N ALA A 151 -2.00 -45.17 13.02
CA ALA A 151 -1.01 -44.43 12.24
C ALA A 151 -1.62 -43.10 11.81
N ILE A 152 -0.81 -42.05 11.81
CA ILE A 152 -1.14 -40.72 11.32
C ILE A 152 -0.38 -40.52 10.01
N ASN A 153 -1.09 -40.12 8.95
CA ASN A 153 -0.49 -39.78 7.67
C ASN A 153 -1.41 -38.78 6.97
N GLU A 154 -1.29 -37.55 7.39
CA GLU A 154 -2.09 -36.43 6.88
C GLU A 154 -1.21 -35.46 6.11
N SER A 155 -1.78 -34.72 5.17
CA SER A 155 -1.08 -33.71 4.39
C SER A 155 -1.92 -32.45 4.23
N PHE A 156 -1.28 -31.31 4.42
CA PHE A 156 -1.86 -30.02 4.01
C PHE A 156 -1.71 -29.86 2.50
N THR A 157 -2.77 -29.45 1.84
CA THR A 157 -2.80 -29.18 0.40
C THR A 157 -3.51 -27.87 0.12
N PRO A 158 -3.30 -27.25 -1.06
CA PRO A 158 -4.06 -26.04 -1.44
C PRO A 158 -5.59 -26.23 -1.45
N GLN A 159 -6.08 -27.46 -1.59
CA GLN A 159 -7.51 -27.80 -1.57
C GLN A 159 -8.04 -28.03 -0.15
N ASN A 160 -7.16 -28.32 0.79
CA ASN A 160 -7.48 -28.55 2.20
C ASN A 160 -6.40 -27.91 3.10
N PRO A 161 -6.29 -26.57 3.12
CA PRO A 161 -5.31 -25.90 3.96
C PRO A 161 -5.81 -25.78 5.41
N ALA A 162 -4.88 -25.74 6.36
CA ALA A 162 -5.20 -25.20 7.67
C ALA A 162 -5.08 -23.67 7.61
N SER A 163 -6.19 -22.99 7.75
CA SER A 163 -6.27 -21.54 7.56
C SER A 163 -6.40 -20.81 8.87
N GLY A 164 -5.72 -19.67 8.97
CA GLY A 164 -5.86 -18.76 10.09
C GLY A 164 -5.65 -17.32 9.65
N THR A 165 -6.05 -16.40 10.50
CA THR A 165 -5.82 -14.96 10.29
C THR A 165 -4.87 -14.41 11.34
N GLY A 166 -4.31 -13.24 11.09
CA GLY A 166 -3.71 -12.44 12.14
C GLY A 166 -4.73 -12.11 13.23
N THR A 167 -4.25 -11.83 14.42
CA THR A 167 -5.08 -11.49 15.59
C THR A 167 -4.67 -10.15 16.16
N GLY A 168 -5.66 -9.36 16.61
CA GLY A 168 -5.39 -8.04 17.16
C GLY A 168 -4.83 -7.05 16.13
N ASN A 169 -3.86 -6.25 16.54
CA ASN A 169 -3.26 -5.20 15.72
C ASN A 169 -1.86 -5.58 15.26
N GLY A 170 -1.61 -5.42 13.97
CA GLY A 170 -0.28 -5.38 13.40
C GLY A 170 0.24 -3.94 13.29
N THR A 171 1.52 -3.80 12.95
CA THR A 171 2.15 -2.50 12.70
C THR A 171 2.99 -2.56 11.43
N VAL A 172 2.97 -1.49 10.66
CA VAL A 172 3.90 -1.25 9.57
C VAL A 172 4.61 0.09 9.79
N VAL A 173 5.94 0.07 9.69
CA VAL A 173 6.78 1.25 9.90
C VAL A 173 7.67 1.44 8.68
N LEU A 174 7.61 2.64 8.11
CA LEU A 174 8.49 3.11 7.07
C LEU A 174 9.42 4.18 7.66
N THR A 175 10.72 3.92 7.63
CA THR A 175 11.75 4.86 8.12
C THR A 175 12.59 5.32 6.95
N ALA A 176 12.61 6.64 6.68
CA ALA A 176 13.40 7.20 5.60
C ALA A 176 14.91 6.94 5.85
N THR A 177 15.61 6.47 4.82
CA THR A 177 17.03 6.14 4.85
C THR A 177 17.86 7.07 3.97
N GLY A 178 17.22 7.98 3.23
CA GLY A 178 17.86 8.97 2.36
C GLY A 178 17.21 9.03 0.99
N ASP A 179 17.67 9.95 0.16
CA ASP A 179 17.17 10.15 -1.20
C ASP A 179 18.19 9.62 -2.22
N SER A 180 17.69 9.10 -3.34
CA SER A 180 18.47 8.64 -4.47
C SER A 180 17.80 9.07 -5.78
N GLY A 181 18.31 10.11 -6.41
CA GLY A 181 17.72 10.71 -7.60
C GLY A 181 16.30 11.22 -7.33
N ILE A 182 15.35 10.69 -8.07
CA ILE A 182 13.92 11.06 -7.94
C ILE A 182 13.20 10.31 -6.81
N TYR A 183 13.86 9.35 -6.16
CA TYR A 183 13.25 8.50 -5.13
C TYR A 183 13.69 8.91 -3.73
N ARG A 184 12.77 8.73 -2.78
CA ARG A 184 13.05 8.61 -1.37
C ARG A 184 13.08 7.14 -0.99
N ASN A 185 14.14 6.73 -0.29
CA ASN A 185 14.33 5.36 0.16
C ASN A 185 13.83 5.19 1.60
N TYR A 186 13.20 4.07 1.85
CA TYR A 186 12.71 3.68 3.18
C TYR A 186 13.20 2.28 3.55
N SER A 187 13.52 2.07 4.81
CA SER A 187 13.44 0.75 5.41
C SER A 187 12.00 0.48 5.82
N VAL A 188 11.51 -0.71 5.55
CA VAL A 188 10.15 -1.13 5.86
C VAL A 188 10.22 -2.28 6.85
N THR A 189 9.38 -2.23 7.88
CA THR A 189 9.14 -3.34 8.79
C THR A 189 7.65 -3.51 8.99
N ALA A 190 7.15 -4.73 8.77
CA ALA A 190 5.77 -5.11 9.05
C ALA A 190 5.77 -6.20 10.13
N THR A 191 4.93 -6.05 11.15
CA THR A 191 4.83 -6.98 12.28
C THR A 191 3.36 -7.30 12.54
N PHE A 192 3.02 -8.58 12.59
CA PHE A 192 1.63 -8.98 12.82
C PHE A 192 1.56 -10.26 13.67
N PRO A 193 0.73 -10.26 14.73
CA PRO A 193 0.42 -11.44 15.52
C PRO A 193 -0.41 -12.41 14.68
N VAL A 194 -0.12 -13.70 14.81
CA VAL A 194 -0.81 -14.80 14.12
C VAL A 194 -1.34 -15.78 15.13
N SER A 195 -2.57 -16.23 14.94
CA SER A 195 -3.15 -17.33 15.68
C SER A 195 -3.93 -18.23 14.73
N ILE A 196 -3.60 -19.50 14.71
CA ILE A 196 -4.28 -20.53 13.94
C ILE A 196 -4.80 -21.56 14.91
N ALA A 197 -6.04 -21.97 14.77
CA ALA A 197 -6.64 -23.06 15.52
C ALA A 197 -7.36 -23.97 14.53
N ASP A 198 -7.05 -25.27 14.62
CA ASP A 198 -7.64 -26.29 13.74
C ASP A 198 -7.78 -27.62 14.52
N THR A 199 -8.51 -28.57 13.95
CA THR A 199 -8.68 -29.91 14.48
C THR A 199 -8.59 -30.94 13.37
N PHE A 200 -7.90 -32.04 13.63
CA PHE A 200 -7.89 -33.20 12.74
C PHE A 200 -8.28 -34.48 13.48
N LEU A 201 -8.71 -35.49 12.75
CA LEU A 201 -9.10 -36.77 13.31
C LEU A 201 -7.99 -37.79 13.15
N VAL A 202 -7.67 -38.47 14.24
CA VAL A 202 -6.78 -39.63 14.26
C VAL A 202 -7.61 -40.85 14.68
N GLY A 203 -8.05 -41.62 13.71
CA GLY A 203 -9.09 -42.64 13.94
C GLY A 203 -10.40 -41.98 14.40
N THR A 204 -10.81 -42.17 15.65
CA THR A 204 -11.96 -41.53 16.27
C THR A 204 -11.59 -40.39 17.23
N THR A 205 -10.31 -40.15 17.44
CA THR A 205 -9.82 -39.11 18.38
C THR A 205 -9.65 -37.77 17.66
N SER A 206 -10.33 -36.75 18.16
CA SER A 206 -10.12 -35.36 17.68
C SER A 206 -8.86 -34.79 18.33
N VAL A 207 -7.94 -34.32 17.51
CA VAL A 207 -6.69 -33.70 17.95
C VAL A 207 -6.77 -32.21 17.62
N ALA A 208 -6.74 -31.35 18.65
CA ALA A 208 -6.69 -29.92 18.45
C ALA A 208 -5.25 -29.44 18.20
N ILE A 209 -5.08 -28.55 17.23
CA ILE A 209 -3.83 -27.83 16.98
C ILE A 209 -4.07 -26.35 17.20
N THR A 210 -3.17 -25.70 17.93
CA THR A 210 -3.11 -24.25 17.99
C THR A 210 -1.69 -23.79 17.66
N ALA A 211 -1.59 -22.73 16.86
CA ALA A 211 -0.31 -22.13 16.49
C ALA A 211 -0.37 -20.63 16.77
N ASN A 212 0.54 -20.13 17.62
CA ASN A 212 0.55 -18.73 18.02
C ASN A 212 1.96 -18.15 17.93
N GLY A 213 2.05 -16.91 17.46
CA GLY A 213 3.32 -16.21 17.37
C GLY A 213 3.18 -14.83 16.74
N THR A 214 4.32 -14.20 16.50
CA THR A 214 4.38 -12.91 15.83
C THR A 214 5.29 -12.99 14.62
N VAL A 215 4.76 -12.68 13.46
CA VAL A 215 5.52 -12.62 12.22
C VAL A 215 6.06 -11.20 12.03
N LYS A 216 7.33 -11.10 11.62
CA LYS A 216 7.99 -9.85 11.27
C LYS A 216 8.70 -10.00 9.95
N ALA A 217 8.37 -9.13 9.01
CA ALA A 217 9.01 -9.05 7.72
C ALA A 217 9.63 -7.67 7.50
N ALA A 218 10.77 -7.61 6.83
CA ALA A 218 11.48 -6.37 6.56
C ALA A 218 11.99 -6.31 5.12
N GLY A 219 12.20 -5.09 4.64
CA GLY A 219 12.72 -4.83 3.29
C GLY A 219 13.05 -3.36 3.09
N THR A 220 13.32 -3.00 1.85
CA THR A 220 13.55 -1.60 1.44
C THR A 220 12.50 -1.22 0.39
N LEU A 221 12.08 0.03 0.40
CA LEU A 221 11.08 0.58 -0.51
C LEU A 221 11.60 1.87 -1.11
N GLN A 222 11.41 2.05 -2.41
CA GLN A 222 11.68 3.29 -3.13
C GLN A 222 10.36 3.94 -3.52
N VAL A 223 10.17 5.20 -3.14
CA VAL A 223 8.98 5.98 -3.44
C VAL A 223 9.40 7.25 -4.17
N PRO A 224 8.82 7.59 -5.34
CA PRO A 224 9.04 8.88 -5.95
C PRO A 224 8.77 10.02 -4.96
N ARG A 225 9.61 11.06 -4.96
CA ARG A 225 9.53 12.13 -3.93
C ARG A 225 8.31 13.02 -4.06
N THR A 226 7.73 13.10 -5.24
CA THR A 226 6.53 13.90 -5.52
C THR A 226 5.58 13.17 -6.47
N GLU A 227 4.34 13.62 -6.52
CA GLU A 227 3.33 13.07 -7.44
C GLU A 227 3.71 13.29 -8.91
N TYR A 228 4.33 14.43 -9.22
CA TYR A 228 4.86 14.66 -10.57
C TYR A 228 5.93 13.62 -10.93
N LEU A 229 6.89 13.35 -10.04
CA LEU A 229 7.91 12.34 -10.28
C LEU A 229 7.31 10.93 -10.38
N ALA A 230 6.26 10.63 -9.63
CA ALA A 230 5.52 9.38 -9.78
C ALA A 230 4.86 9.26 -11.17
N TRP A 231 4.28 10.37 -11.65
CA TRP A 231 3.73 10.43 -13.00
C TRP A 231 4.83 10.23 -14.07
N THR A 232 6.01 10.86 -13.94
CA THR A 232 7.10 10.66 -14.93
C THR A 232 7.57 9.21 -14.98
N VAL A 233 7.63 8.52 -13.83
CA VAL A 233 7.94 7.09 -13.77
C VAL A 233 6.86 6.25 -14.46
N ALA A 234 5.59 6.52 -14.18
CA ALA A 234 4.47 5.82 -14.80
C ALA A 234 4.40 6.04 -16.32
N GLN A 235 4.86 7.19 -16.82
CA GLN A 235 4.94 7.50 -18.25
C GLN A 235 6.22 6.98 -18.93
N ASN A 236 7.12 6.30 -18.20
CA ASN A 236 8.44 5.84 -18.67
C ASN A 236 9.38 6.99 -19.15
N ILE A 237 9.24 8.17 -18.55
CA ILE A 237 10.08 9.36 -18.81
C ILE A 237 10.72 9.87 -17.49
N PRO A 238 11.39 9.03 -16.71
CA PRO A 238 11.96 9.45 -15.44
C PRO A 238 12.99 10.59 -15.66
N ASN A 239 13.08 11.50 -14.69
CA ASN A 239 13.99 12.65 -14.68
C ASN A 239 13.69 13.76 -15.71
N VAL A 240 12.52 13.79 -16.32
CA VAL A 240 12.13 14.92 -17.18
C VAL A 240 11.80 16.12 -16.31
N PRO A 241 12.32 17.33 -16.61
CA PRO A 241 12.04 18.52 -15.84
C PRO A 241 10.57 18.90 -15.86
N PHE A 242 10.05 19.42 -14.75
CA PHE A 242 8.67 19.89 -14.63
C PHE A 242 8.29 20.94 -15.69
N ASN A 243 9.20 21.89 -15.93
CA ASN A 243 9.02 22.93 -16.93
C ASN A 243 9.53 22.53 -18.34
N GLY A 244 9.95 21.27 -18.52
CA GLY A 244 10.42 20.77 -19.81
C GLY A 244 9.26 20.61 -20.80
N ASP A 245 9.55 20.88 -22.06
CA ASP A 245 8.68 20.73 -23.21
C ASP A 245 9.49 19.97 -24.30
N PRO A 246 9.56 18.63 -24.22
CA PRO A 246 10.46 17.85 -25.07
C PRO A 246 9.95 17.69 -26.51
N ASP A 247 8.66 17.80 -26.76
CA ASP A 247 8.05 17.71 -28.08
C ASP A 247 7.85 19.08 -28.77
N GLY A 248 8.12 20.18 -28.04
CA GLY A 248 8.12 21.54 -28.58
C GLY A 248 6.72 22.09 -28.90
N ASP A 249 5.67 21.55 -28.30
CA ASP A 249 4.29 21.97 -28.55
C ASP A 249 3.89 23.22 -27.75
N GLY A 250 4.77 23.75 -26.89
CA GLY A 250 4.59 24.91 -26.04
C GLY A 250 3.93 24.61 -24.71
N VAL A 251 3.73 23.33 -24.36
CA VAL A 251 3.11 22.89 -23.09
C VAL A 251 4.12 22.07 -22.28
N SER A 252 4.34 22.50 -21.05
CA SER A 252 5.29 21.79 -20.17
C SER A 252 4.74 20.47 -19.65
N ASN A 253 5.64 19.55 -19.33
CA ASN A 253 5.29 18.26 -18.69
C ASN A 253 4.48 18.45 -17.39
N GLY A 254 4.81 19.49 -16.59
CA GLY A 254 4.06 19.84 -15.38
C GLY A 254 2.60 20.20 -15.66
N LEU A 255 2.33 20.89 -16.78
CA LEU A 255 0.95 21.20 -17.16
C LEU A 255 0.22 19.96 -17.70
N LEU A 256 0.87 19.09 -18.47
CA LEU A 256 0.30 17.79 -18.89
C LEU A 256 -0.08 16.95 -17.68
N TRP A 257 0.84 16.82 -16.73
CA TRP A 257 0.58 16.14 -15.47
C TRP A 257 -0.60 16.73 -14.70
N ALA A 258 -0.61 18.04 -14.51
CA ALA A 258 -1.67 18.70 -13.75
C ALA A 258 -3.05 18.60 -14.42
N LEU A 259 -3.09 18.54 -15.74
CA LEU A 259 -4.30 18.23 -16.50
C LEU A 259 -4.70 16.75 -16.44
N GLY A 260 -3.92 15.89 -15.79
CA GLY A 260 -4.19 14.44 -15.74
C GLY A 260 -4.01 13.74 -17.10
N LEU A 261 -3.19 14.30 -17.98
CA LEU A 261 -2.89 13.78 -19.31
C LEU A 261 -1.65 12.87 -19.29
N ASN A 262 -1.50 12.05 -20.32
CA ASN A 262 -0.25 11.32 -20.56
C ASN A 262 0.79 12.23 -21.20
N ALA A 263 2.07 11.87 -21.08
CA ALA A 263 3.20 12.64 -21.62
C ALA A 263 3.15 12.89 -23.13
N ASN A 264 2.51 12.00 -23.89
CA ASN A 264 2.36 12.12 -25.35
C ASN A 264 0.96 12.55 -25.77
N SER A 265 0.15 13.08 -24.84
CA SER A 265 -1.20 13.53 -25.16
C SER A 265 -1.17 14.88 -25.85
N ASN A 266 -2.06 15.09 -26.82
CA ASN A 266 -2.27 16.42 -27.41
C ASN A 266 -3.00 17.33 -26.38
N PRO A 267 -2.36 18.40 -25.85
CA PRO A 267 -2.96 19.29 -24.85
C PRO A 267 -3.89 20.35 -25.44
N LEU A 268 -3.83 20.62 -26.74
CA LEU A 268 -4.54 21.72 -27.40
C LEU A 268 -6.04 21.79 -27.07
N PRO A 269 -6.79 20.67 -26.98
CA PRO A 269 -8.20 20.73 -26.61
C PRO A 269 -8.47 21.31 -25.22
N PHE A 270 -7.50 21.31 -24.33
CA PHE A 270 -7.61 21.70 -22.93
C PHE A 270 -7.00 23.07 -22.62
N LEU A 271 -6.41 23.73 -23.62
CA LEU A 271 -5.88 25.09 -23.46
C LEU A 271 -7.00 26.14 -23.50
N PRO A 272 -6.77 27.30 -22.86
CA PRO A 272 -7.71 28.42 -22.90
C PRO A 272 -8.02 28.87 -24.35
N ARG A 273 -9.30 28.98 -24.67
CA ARG A 273 -9.77 29.45 -25.98
C ARG A 273 -10.91 30.44 -25.84
N PRO A 274 -11.16 31.33 -26.84
CA PRO A 274 -12.30 32.20 -26.83
C PRO A 274 -13.61 31.42 -26.57
N ASN A 275 -14.45 31.95 -25.70
CA ASN A 275 -15.75 31.35 -25.41
C ASN A 275 -16.79 31.87 -26.44
N PRO A 276 -17.35 31.00 -27.30
CA PRO A 276 -18.31 31.41 -28.31
C PRO A 276 -19.64 31.94 -27.70
N ALA A 277 -19.96 31.49 -26.47
CA ALA A 277 -21.18 31.90 -25.78
C ALA A 277 -21.06 33.21 -25.02
N VAL A 278 -19.83 33.69 -24.75
CA VAL A 278 -19.57 34.87 -23.94
C VAL A 278 -18.57 35.78 -24.68
N PRO A 279 -18.98 36.85 -25.32
CA PRO A 279 -18.08 37.78 -26.02
C PRO A 279 -16.93 38.24 -25.11
N ARG A 280 -15.68 38.12 -25.58
CA ARG A 280 -14.45 38.40 -24.81
C ARG A 280 -14.21 37.54 -23.58
N GLY A 281 -15.02 36.50 -23.37
CA GLY A 281 -14.76 35.46 -22.37
C GLY A 281 -13.85 34.36 -22.90
N PHE A 282 -13.33 33.56 -21.99
CA PHE A 282 -12.52 32.36 -22.32
C PHE A 282 -13.19 31.12 -21.76
N LEU A 283 -12.94 30.02 -22.43
CA LEU A 283 -13.30 28.67 -22.04
C LEU A 283 -12.02 27.87 -21.81
N VAL A 284 -11.93 27.21 -20.68
CA VAL A 284 -10.88 26.22 -20.35
C VAL A 284 -11.57 24.87 -20.19
N PRO A 285 -11.54 24.02 -21.21
CA PRO A 285 -12.03 22.65 -21.06
C PRO A 285 -11.06 21.85 -20.19
N LEU A 286 -11.58 21.03 -19.29
CA LEU A 286 -10.80 20.13 -18.45
C LEU A 286 -11.08 18.68 -18.86
N PRO A 287 -10.11 17.78 -18.71
CA PRO A 287 -10.29 16.36 -19.00
C PRO A 287 -11.40 15.73 -18.19
N ALA A 288 -12.07 14.73 -18.76
CA ALA A 288 -13.16 14.01 -18.10
C ALA A 288 -12.72 13.29 -16.82
N GLY A 289 -11.45 12.87 -16.75
CA GLY A 289 -10.85 12.25 -15.56
C GLY A 289 -10.53 13.26 -14.43
N GLY A 290 -10.70 14.57 -14.70
CA GLY A 290 -10.36 15.65 -13.78
C GLY A 290 -8.88 16.00 -13.77
N THR A 291 -8.56 17.13 -13.08
CA THR A 291 -7.20 17.61 -12.92
C THR A 291 -6.45 16.81 -11.85
N ALA A 292 -5.16 16.51 -12.07
CA ALA A 292 -4.30 15.82 -11.11
C ALA A 292 -3.72 16.76 -10.04
N ALA A 293 -3.65 18.07 -10.34
CA ALA A 293 -3.15 19.09 -9.42
C ALA A 293 -3.94 20.39 -9.56
N PRO A 294 -3.82 21.32 -8.60
CA PRO A 294 -4.42 22.64 -8.72
C PRO A 294 -3.83 23.44 -9.90
N ILE A 295 -4.67 24.07 -10.69
CA ILE A 295 -4.27 24.89 -11.85
C ILE A 295 -4.69 26.34 -11.64
N LEU A 296 -3.73 27.25 -11.57
CA LEU A 296 -3.99 28.68 -11.50
C LEU A 296 -4.22 29.24 -12.89
N ILE A 297 -5.40 29.86 -13.11
CA ILE A 297 -5.67 30.62 -14.32
C ILE A 297 -5.19 32.04 -14.08
N GLN A 298 -4.33 32.52 -14.98
CA GLN A 298 -3.88 33.91 -14.97
C GLN A 298 -4.33 34.65 -16.22
N SER A 299 -4.54 35.94 -16.08
CA SER A 299 -4.83 36.85 -17.20
C SER A 299 -3.91 38.05 -17.21
N SER A 300 -3.69 38.61 -18.42
CA SER A 300 -2.89 39.80 -18.65
C SER A 300 -3.48 40.64 -19.80
N PRO A 301 -3.49 41.96 -19.71
CA PRO A 301 -3.86 42.82 -20.83
C PRO A 301 -2.73 43.05 -21.84
N HIS A 302 -1.47 42.76 -21.49
CA HIS A 302 -0.29 43.14 -22.29
C HIS A 302 0.90 42.17 -22.22
N LEU A 303 0.72 40.97 -21.65
CA LEU A 303 1.73 39.90 -21.50
C LEU A 303 2.90 40.18 -20.52
N ALA A 304 3.06 41.40 -20.03
CA ALA A 304 4.17 41.75 -19.14
C ALA A 304 3.89 41.43 -17.67
N THR A 305 2.66 41.66 -17.22
CA THR A 305 2.23 41.31 -15.86
C THR A 305 1.06 40.33 -15.89
N TRP A 306 1.08 39.38 -15.02
CA TRP A 306 0.07 38.34 -14.92
C TRP A 306 -0.57 38.34 -13.53
N SER A 307 -1.88 38.30 -13.47
CA SER A 307 -2.64 38.24 -12.24
C SER A 307 -3.60 37.05 -12.27
N PRO A 308 -3.99 36.49 -11.12
CA PRO A 308 -5.06 35.52 -11.07
C PRO A 308 -6.30 36.04 -11.80
N ALA A 309 -6.87 35.27 -12.69
CA ALA A 309 -8.06 35.65 -13.43
C ALA A 309 -9.24 35.83 -12.45
N ALA A 310 -9.91 36.97 -12.52
CA ALA A 310 -11.15 37.21 -11.81
C ALA A 310 -12.31 36.49 -12.50
N ALA A 311 -13.41 36.29 -11.77
CA ALA A 311 -14.67 35.74 -12.28
C ALA A 311 -14.52 34.41 -13.05
N VAL A 312 -13.79 33.46 -12.46
CA VAL A 312 -13.72 32.07 -12.90
C VAL A 312 -14.95 31.30 -12.37
N SER A 313 -15.59 30.51 -13.22
CA SER A 313 -16.83 29.79 -12.90
C SER A 313 -16.86 28.45 -13.65
N PRO A 314 -17.45 27.37 -13.09
CA PRO A 314 -18.19 27.29 -11.83
C PRO A 314 -17.30 27.04 -10.59
N VAL A 315 -15.98 26.97 -10.74
CA VAL A 315 -15.02 26.60 -9.70
C VAL A 315 -14.18 27.80 -9.25
N ALA A 316 -13.49 27.61 -8.12
CA ALA A 316 -12.53 28.60 -7.61
C ALA A 316 -11.28 28.68 -8.50
N ASN A 317 -10.52 29.76 -8.35
CA ASN A 317 -9.19 29.95 -8.94
C ASN A 317 -8.14 30.07 -7.81
N PRO A 318 -7.21 29.12 -7.65
CA PRO A 318 -6.89 27.97 -8.55
C PRO A 318 -8.02 26.95 -8.69
N ILE A 319 -8.08 26.33 -9.88
CA ILE A 319 -8.96 25.17 -10.12
C ILE A 319 -8.53 24.04 -9.19
N PRO A 320 -9.41 23.46 -8.37
CA PRO A 320 -9.06 22.35 -7.48
C PRO A 320 -8.71 21.07 -8.22
N THR A 321 -7.89 20.23 -7.61
CA THR A 321 -7.65 18.83 -8.06
C THR A 321 -8.98 18.07 -8.21
N GLY A 322 -9.06 17.19 -9.20
CA GLY A 322 -10.26 16.39 -9.51
C GLY A 322 -11.35 17.14 -10.28
N THR A 323 -11.13 18.42 -10.62
CA THR A 323 -12.11 19.18 -11.40
C THR A 323 -12.13 18.73 -12.86
N SER A 324 -13.32 18.52 -13.40
CA SER A 324 -13.54 18.15 -14.80
C SER A 324 -14.58 19.06 -15.46
N GLY A 325 -14.70 18.99 -16.78
CA GLY A 325 -15.68 19.76 -17.55
C GLY A 325 -15.18 21.13 -17.97
N ASN A 326 -16.08 22.08 -18.12
CA ASN A 326 -15.76 23.40 -18.68
C ASN A 326 -15.67 24.47 -17.59
N VAL A 327 -14.56 25.18 -17.56
CA VAL A 327 -14.38 26.37 -16.73
C VAL A 327 -14.43 27.61 -17.62
N THR A 328 -15.21 28.58 -17.22
CA THR A 328 -15.40 29.86 -17.96
C THR A 328 -14.72 31.00 -17.22
N ILE A 329 -14.17 31.93 -17.97
CA ILE A 329 -13.56 33.16 -17.47
C ILE A 329 -14.36 34.32 -18.08
N ALA A 330 -15.09 35.04 -17.23
CA ALA A 330 -15.89 36.19 -17.69
C ALA A 330 -15.00 37.36 -18.15
N PRO A 331 -15.49 38.24 -19.03
CA PRO A 331 -14.80 39.47 -19.42
C PRO A 331 -14.48 40.37 -18.21
N ASP A 332 -13.33 41.05 -18.25
CA ASP A 332 -12.89 42.01 -17.20
C ASP A 332 -12.92 43.47 -17.68
N GLY A 333 -13.50 43.74 -18.83
CA GLY A 333 -13.58 45.08 -19.42
C GLY A 333 -12.32 45.51 -20.21
N SER A 334 -11.23 44.74 -20.15
CA SER A 334 -10.01 45.08 -20.88
C SER A 334 -10.19 44.94 -22.39
N PRO A 335 -9.63 45.86 -23.21
CA PRO A 335 -9.74 45.83 -24.67
C PRO A 335 -8.97 44.63 -25.28
N ARG A 336 -7.94 44.17 -24.60
CA ARG A 336 -7.16 43.01 -24.94
C ARG A 336 -6.98 42.14 -23.69
N ARG A 337 -6.99 40.85 -23.88
CA ARG A 337 -6.80 39.90 -22.78
C ARG A 337 -6.09 38.63 -23.27
N PHE A 338 -5.09 38.26 -22.54
CA PHE A 338 -4.37 37.00 -22.68
C PHE A 338 -4.67 36.13 -21.46
N VAL A 339 -4.74 34.83 -21.66
CA VAL A 339 -4.99 33.85 -20.58
C VAL A 339 -3.97 32.74 -20.66
N ARG A 340 -3.45 32.34 -19.52
CA ARG A 340 -2.57 31.16 -19.40
C ARG A 340 -2.95 30.31 -18.20
N LEU A 341 -2.55 29.05 -18.26
CA LEU A 341 -2.56 28.11 -17.16
C LEU A 341 -1.19 28.10 -16.49
N LEU A 342 -1.16 28.11 -15.18
CA LEU A 342 0.05 28.01 -14.38
C LEU A 342 -0.11 26.90 -13.37
N VAL A 343 0.92 26.07 -13.26
CA VAL A 343 1.02 24.98 -12.29
C VAL A 343 2.31 25.16 -11.50
N THR A 344 2.26 24.84 -10.22
CA THR A 344 3.43 24.86 -9.35
C THR A 344 3.96 23.45 -9.18
N GLU A 345 5.27 23.27 -9.32
CA GLU A 345 5.93 22.00 -9.03
C GLU A 345 5.69 21.61 -7.56
N PRO A 346 5.23 20.38 -7.28
CA PRO A 346 5.08 19.92 -5.91
C PRO A 346 6.45 19.80 -5.22
N LEU A 347 6.52 20.22 -3.96
CA LEU A 347 7.75 20.23 -3.15
C LEU A 347 8.03 18.85 -2.54
#